data_2ffa5f5cd682f80e8de6362095677683
#
_entry.id   2ffa5f5cd682f80e8de6362095677683
#
_cell.length_a   1.000
_cell.length_b   1.000
_cell.length_c   1.000
_cell.angle_alpha   90.00
_cell.angle_beta   90.00
_cell.angle_gamma   90.00
#
_symmetry.space_group_name_H-M   'P 1'
#
loop_
_entity.id
_entity.type
_entity.pdbx_description
1 polymer ?
#
loop_
_entity_poly.entity_id
_entity_poly.type
_entity_poly.pdbx_seq_one_letter_code
_entity_poly.pdbx_strand_id
1 'polypeptide(L)'
;MITLASFIFLILTALFILQSMLSSSIQNLNIFLLAIIALSALSLLFQIRAEWTDIKRVIKGKAISLERSLVYTLTALTGGTYLTFFLNHSIGMGGVLASSAVGLIAAWAFKKYAAAIYCGSFIGMACSIIFSNPLSLLLASIISGTLFILSSNMFVGFGGKLGFMAFAGTYSASAIIGTPLRTIDPLSRNLYFLVFLFVIIAGMATYFLQKALDIDAVTASALVGLVIALLFPDATHVVVVAAFCATFAGMVSPDRVTTYRQMLFLSILTGMLFVAAFSLFDGSGGKLGAIAFLATVSGSGMITGLKLIRKRLNRSTEKSYSI
;
A
#
# COMPACT_ATOMS: atom_id res chain seq x y z
N MET A 1 21.02 13.65 4.97
CA MET A 1 21.11 13.28 3.53
C MET A 1 20.37 11.97 3.23
N ILE A 2 20.61 10.89 3.93
CA ILE A 2 20.02 9.55 3.67
C ILE A 2 18.47 9.56 3.74
N THR A 3 17.89 10.21 4.77
CA THR A 3 16.43 10.34 4.93
C THR A 3 15.77 11.12 3.76
N LEU A 4 16.46 12.16 3.24
CA LEU A 4 15.98 12.89 2.06
C LEU A 4 16.02 12.01 0.80
N ALA A 5 17.10 11.24 0.63
CA ALA A 5 17.21 10.31 -0.51
C ALA A 5 16.09 9.25 -0.49
N SER A 6 15.77 8.69 0.69
CA SER A 6 14.67 7.74 0.84
C SER A 6 13.32 8.38 0.50
N PHE A 7 13.09 9.61 0.93
CA PHE A 7 11.87 10.36 0.59
C PHE A 7 11.74 10.58 -0.92
N ILE A 8 12.82 11.05 -1.57
CA ILE A 8 12.84 11.25 -3.02
C ILE A 8 12.60 9.92 -3.75
N PHE A 9 13.24 8.83 -3.30
CA PHE A 9 13.06 7.51 -3.89
C PHE A 9 11.61 7.03 -3.80
N LEU A 10 10.94 7.20 -2.65
CA LEU A 10 9.52 6.85 -2.50
C LEU A 10 8.63 7.69 -3.41
N ILE A 11 8.88 9.00 -3.54
CA ILE A 11 8.12 9.85 -4.47
C ILE A 11 8.33 9.39 -5.92
N LEU A 12 9.55 9.15 -6.33
CA LEU A 12 9.86 8.69 -7.70
C LEU A 12 9.18 7.35 -7.98
N THR A 13 9.18 6.42 -7.01
CA THR A 13 8.47 5.14 -7.11
C THR A 13 6.95 5.36 -7.27
N ALA A 14 6.35 6.26 -6.48
CA ALA A 14 4.93 6.56 -6.58
C ALA A 14 4.56 7.17 -7.94
N LEU A 15 5.35 8.12 -8.42
CA LEU A 15 5.17 8.74 -9.74
C LEU A 15 5.36 7.73 -10.87
N PHE A 16 6.35 6.86 -10.77
CA PHE A 16 6.58 5.79 -11.74
C PHE A 16 5.39 4.84 -11.85
N ILE A 17 4.79 4.42 -10.72
CA ILE A 17 3.60 3.57 -10.73
C ILE A 17 2.44 4.29 -11.42
N LEU A 18 2.18 5.55 -11.08
CA LEU A 18 1.11 6.35 -11.69
C LEU A 18 1.35 6.58 -13.19
N GLN A 19 2.58 6.83 -13.60
CA GLN A 19 2.95 6.94 -15.01
C GLN A 19 2.71 5.63 -15.76
N SER A 20 3.08 4.49 -15.17
CA SER A 20 2.85 3.16 -15.77
C SER A 20 1.35 2.87 -15.91
N MET A 21 0.54 3.19 -14.89
CA MET A 21 -0.92 3.09 -14.95
C MET A 21 -1.50 4.00 -16.05
N LEU A 22 -1.00 5.22 -16.15
CA LEU A 22 -1.44 6.20 -17.17
C LEU A 22 -1.15 5.67 -18.57
N SER A 23 0.08 5.21 -18.84
CA SER A 23 0.49 4.64 -20.11
C SER A 23 -0.35 3.43 -20.51
N SER A 24 -0.61 2.50 -19.58
CA SER A 24 -1.48 1.35 -19.82
C SER A 24 -2.93 1.77 -20.12
N SER A 25 -3.46 2.77 -19.41
CA SER A 25 -4.83 3.24 -19.63
C SER A 25 -4.99 4.00 -20.95
N ILE A 26 -3.94 4.68 -21.44
CA ILE A 26 -3.91 5.29 -22.78
C ILE A 26 -3.97 4.20 -23.84
N GLN A 27 -3.16 3.16 -23.74
CA GLN A 27 -3.17 2.05 -24.68
C GLN A 27 -4.52 1.34 -24.76
N ASN A 28 -5.23 1.22 -23.64
CA ASN A 28 -6.55 0.60 -23.55
C ASN A 28 -7.71 1.59 -23.81
N LEU A 29 -7.42 2.86 -24.19
CA LEU A 29 -8.41 3.93 -24.48
C LEU A 29 -9.45 4.11 -23.36
N ASN A 30 -9.10 3.89 -22.11
CA ASN A 30 -10.00 4.00 -20.97
C ASN A 30 -9.97 5.43 -20.38
N ILE A 31 -10.77 6.33 -20.96
CA ILE A 31 -10.83 7.76 -20.59
C ILE A 31 -11.18 7.94 -19.11
N PHE A 32 -12.05 7.09 -18.54
CA PHE A 32 -12.45 7.20 -17.15
C PHE A 32 -11.29 6.91 -16.19
N LEU A 33 -10.53 5.83 -16.43
CA LEU A 33 -9.34 5.52 -15.64
C LEU A 33 -8.25 6.57 -15.82
N LEU A 34 -8.07 7.10 -17.03
CA LEU A 34 -7.14 8.20 -17.31
C LEU A 34 -7.44 9.41 -16.43
N ALA A 35 -8.70 9.84 -16.36
CA ALA A 35 -9.11 10.98 -15.54
C ALA A 35 -8.84 10.73 -14.04
N ILE A 36 -9.13 9.54 -13.54
CA ILE A 36 -8.90 9.17 -12.13
C ILE A 36 -7.41 9.14 -11.81
N ILE A 37 -6.57 8.55 -12.67
CA ILE A 37 -5.13 8.48 -12.45
C ILE A 37 -4.52 9.89 -12.49
N ALA A 38 -4.91 10.72 -13.45
CA ALA A 38 -4.45 12.10 -13.54
C ALA A 38 -4.85 12.93 -12.29
N LEU A 39 -6.09 12.80 -11.86
CA LEU A 39 -6.56 13.43 -10.62
C LEU A 39 -5.81 12.90 -9.38
N SER A 40 -5.55 11.59 -9.34
CA SER A 40 -4.74 10.99 -8.26
C SER A 40 -3.32 11.51 -8.25
N ALA A 41 -2.68 11.68 -9.41
CA ALA A 41 -1.34 12.24 -9.51
C ALA A 41 -1.27 13.69 -9.01
N LEU A 42 -2.21 14.54 -9.45
CA LEU A 42 -2.29 15.92 -8.98
C LEU A 42 -2.53 15.99 -7.47
N SER A 43 -3.42 15.14 -6.97
CA SER A 43 -3.75 15.10 -5.56
C SER A 43 -2.61 14.54 -4.70
N LEU A 44 -1.86 13.56 -5.21
CA LEU A 44 -0.63 13.07 -4.58
C LEU A 44 0.39 14.20 -4.40
N LEU A 45 0.65 14.99 -5.45
CA LEU A 45 1.57 16.13 -5.38
C LEU A 45 1.11 17.16 -4.36
N PHE A 46 -0.20 17.42 -4.30
CA PHE A 46 -0.78 18.32 -3.30
C PHE A 46 -0.57 17.79 -1.87
N GLN A 47 -0.80 16.49 -1.63
CA GLN A 47 -0.62 15.88 -0.32
C GLN A 47 0.86 15.81 0.08
N ILE A 48 1.77 15.50 -0.84
CA ILE A 48 3.22 15.54 -0.60
C ILE A 48 3.64 16.95 -0.13
N ARG A 49 3.11 17.99 -0.76
CA ARG A 49 3.39 19.39 -0.35
C ARG A 49 2.85 19.69 1.05
N ALA A 50 1.70 19.16 1.41
CA ALA A 50 1.14 19.31 2.76
C ALA A 50 2.00 18.60 3.82
N GLU A 51 2.46 17.38 3.53
CA GLU A 51 3.34 16.60 4.41
C GLU A 51 4.79 17.15 4.46
N TRP A 52 5.18 18.01 3.53
CA TRP A 52 6.57 18.50 3.40
C TRP A 52 7.09 19.20 4.66
N THR A 53 6.23 19.92 5.37
CA THR A 53 6.60 20.59 6.61
C THR A 53 6.98 19.61 7.71
N ASP A 54 6.25 18.51 7.83
CA ASP A 54 6.52 17.46 8.81
C ASP A 54 7.77 16.65 8.40
N ILE A 55 7.91 16.37 7.11
CA ILE A 55 9.08 15.70 6.54
C ILE A 55 10.36 16.53 6.77
N LYS A 56 10.30 17.87 6.61
CA LYS A 56 11.45 18.75 6.92
C LYS A 56 11.86 18.65 8.39
N ARG A 57 10.92 18.53 9.32
CA ARG A 57 11.22 18.33 10.75
C ARG A 57 11.95 17.00 10.97
N VAL A 58 11.50 15.93 10.30
CA VAL A 58 12.14 14.61 10.37
C VAL A 58 13.54 14.62 9.79
N ILE A 59 13.75 15.30 8.65
CA ILE A 59 15.06 15.41 7.99
C ILE A 59 16.06 16.22 8.85
N LYS A 60 15.60 17.26 9.54
CA LYS A 60 16.40 18.09 10.44
C LYS A 60 16.62 17.47 11.83
N GLY A 61 15.86 16.44 12.17
CA GLY A 61 15.98 15.72 13.43
C GLY A 61 17.29 14.94 13.57
N LYS A 62 17.51 14.33 14.74
CA LYS A 62 18.70 13.53 15.03
C LYS A 62 18.91 12.46 13.96
N ALA A 63 20.15 12.30 13.51
CA ALA A 63 20.56 11.20 12.67
C ALA A 63 20.12 9.87 13.30
N ILE A 64 19.61 8.96 12.47
CA ILE A 64 19.23 7.61 12.89
C ILE A 64 20.52 6.96 13.40
N SER A 65 20.61 6.76 14.71
CA SER A 65 21.72 6.00 15.29
C SER A 65 21.57 4.53 14.89
N LEU A 66 22.67 3.88 14.53
CA LEU A 66 22.69 2.44 14.24
C LEU A 66 22.55 1.68 15.57
N GLU A 67 21.34 1.65 16.09
CA GLU A 67 21.00 0.92 17.30
C GLU A 67 20.74 -0.56 17.00
N ARG A 68 20.96 -1.42 17.98
CA ARG A 68 20.62 -2.86 17.89
C ARG A 68 19.17 -3.10 17.44
N SER A 69 18.28 -2.15 17.75
CA SER A 69 16.87 -2.20 17.34
C SER A 69 16.67 -2.21 15.80
N LEU A 70 17.57 -1.58 15.04
CA LEU A 70 17.52 -1.56 13.57
C LEU A 70 17.84 -2.94 12.98
N VAL A 71 18.86 -3.60 13.54
CA VAL A 71 19.23 -4.97 13.13
C VAL A 71 18.07 -5.93 13.38
N TYR A 72 17.45 -5.86 14.57
CA TYR A 72 16.27 -6.70 14.88
C TYR A 72 15.10 -6.41 13.97
N THR A 73 14.87 -5.15 13.60
CA THR A 73 13.79 -4.79 12.66
C THR A 73 14.05 -5.38 11.27
N LEU A 74 15.29 -5.29 10.77
CA LEU A 74 15.66 -5.85 9.47
C LEU A 74 15.58 -7.38 9.48
N THR A 75 16.06 -8.03 10.55
CA THR A 75 15.95 -9.49 10.74
C THR A 75 14.50 -9.94 10.81
N ALA A 76 13.65 -9.22 11.54
CA ALA A 76 12.23 -9.52 11.65
C ALA A 76 11.51 -9.41 10.29
N LEU A 77 11.80 -8.34 9.54
CA LEU A 77 11.28 -8.15 8.18
C LEU A 77 11.73 -9.29 7.25
N THR A 78 13.01 -9.62 7.24
CA THR A 78 13.58 -10.71 6.44
C THR A 78 12.98 -12.06 6.85
N GLY A 79 12.80 -12.32 8.14
CA GLY A 79 12.10 -13.52 8.65
C GLY A 79 10.67 -13.62 8.13
N GLY A 80 9.91 -12.52 8.17
CA GLY A 80 8.58 -12.45 7.57
C GLY A 80 8.57 -12.75 6.07
N THR A 81 9.59 -12.27 5.33
CA THR A 81 9.75 -12.56 3.90
C THR A 81 9.91 -14.04 3.62
N TYR A 82 10.88 -14.68 4.25
CA TYR A 82 11.17 -16.09 3.99
C TYR A 82 10.06 -17.02 4.48
N LEU A 83 9.48 -16.72 5.65
CA LEU A 83 8.36 -17.50 6.17
C LEU A 83 7.15 -17.44 5.22
N THR A 84 6.78 -16.24 4.77
CA THR A 84 5.65 -16.10 3.83
C THR A 84 5.96 -16.74 2.49
N PHE A 85 7.18 -16.59 1.96
CA PHE A 85 7.57 -17.21 0.70
C PHE A 85 7.51 -18.74 0.78
N PHE A 86 7.97 -19.32 1.89
CA PHE A 86 7.88 -20.76 2.16
C PHE A 86 6.41 -21.23 2.23
N LEU A 87 5.57 -20.55 3.02
CA LEU A 87 4.15 -20.89 3.13
C LEU A 87 3.41 -20.76 1.79
N ASN A 88 3.73 -19.73 1.02
CA ASN A 88 3.12 -19.47 -0.27
C ASN A 88 3.50 -20.52 -1.31
N HIS A 89 4.79 -20.83 -1.48
CA HIS A 89 5.29 -21.63 -2.60
C HIS A 89 5.58 -23.09 -2.22
N SER A 90 6.08 -23.37 -1.03
CA SER A 90 6.44 -24.75 -0.63
C SER A 90 5.25 -25.49 -0.01
N ILE A 91 4.44 -24.78 0.80
CA ILE A 91 3.20 -25.33 1.38
C ILE A 91 2.01 -25.18 0.43
N GLY A 92 2.06 -24.19 -0.49
CA GLY A 92 0.99 -23.95 -1.44
C GLY A 92 -0.24 -23.22 -0.87
N MET A 93 -0.08 -22.47 0.23
CA MET A 93 -1.19 -21.75 0.87
C MET A 93 -1.73 -20.60 0.00
N GLY A 94 -0.95 -20.11 -0.97
CA GLY A 94 -1.24 -18.88 -1.69
C GLY A 94 -0.83 -17.62 -0.92
N GLY A 95 -0.46 -16.57 -1.67
CA GLY A 95 0.18 -15.38 -1.08
C GLY A 95 -0.66 -14.65 -0.04
N VAL A 96 -1.98 -14.51 -0.27
CA VAL A 96 -2.88 -13.77 0.63
C VAL A 96 -3.03 -14.51 1.96
N LEU A 97 -3.31 -15.81 1.92
CA LEU A 97 -3.46 -16.61 3.13
C LEU A 97 -2.16 -16.67 3.93
N ALA A 98 -1.03 -16.94 3.25
CA ALA A 98 0.28 -16.99 3.87
C ALA A 98 0.65 -15.66 4.55
N SER A 99 0.49 -14.53 3.85
CA SER A 99 0.79 -13.20 4.39
C SER A 99 -0.13 -12.83 5.55
N SER A 100 -1.42 -13.17 5.47
CA SER A 100 -2.38 -12.92 6.54
C SER A 100 -2.05 -13.74 7.80
N ALA A 101 -1.71 -15.00 7.64
CA ALA A 101 -1.29 -15.86 8.76
C ALA A 101 -0.02 -15.33 9.45
N VAL A 102 1.00 -14.96 8.66
CA VAL A 102 2.24 -14.36 9.16
C VAL A 102 1.96 -13.03 9.88
N GLY A 103 1.07 -12.19 9.33
CA GLY A 103 0.67 -10.93 9.95
C GLY A 103 0.00 -11.11 11.31
N LEU A 104 -0.92 -12.08 11.44
CA LEU A 104 -1.59 -12.39 12.70
C LEU A 104 -0.62 -12.95 13.74
N ILE A 105 0.26 -13.89 13.34
CA ILE A 105 1.29 -14.43 14.24
C ILE A 105 2.21 -13.29 14.72
N ALA A 106 2.61 -12.40 13.81
CA ALA A 106 3.46 -11.26 14.15
C ALA A 106 2.78 -10.30 15.14
N ALA A 107 1.51 -9.97 14.91
CA ALA A 107 0.74 -9.07 15.78
C ALA A 107 0.52 -9.67 17.19
N TRP A 108 0.35 -10.99 17.27
CA TRP A 108 0.17 -11.68 18.53
C TRP A 108 1.48 -11.91 19.30
N ALA A 109 2.49 -12.51 18.64
CA ALA A 109 3.72 -12.97 19.31
C ALA A 109 4.85 -11.93 19.29
N PHE A 110 4.87 -11.03 18.31
CA PHE A 110 5.98 -10.10 18.06
C PHE A 110 5.50 -8.65 17.90
N LYS A 111 4.64 -8.17 18.78
CA LYS A 111 3.97 -6.85 18.70
C LYS A 111 4.90 -5.70 18.31
N LYS A 112 6.10 -5.63 18.90
CA LYS A 112 7.09 -4.60 18.63
C LYS A 112 7.56 -4.59 17.17
N TYR A 113 7.60 -5.74 16.52
CA TYR A 113 8.10 -5.92 15.16
C TYR A 113 7.00 -6.31 14.16
N ALA A 114 5.74 -6.32 14.60
CA ALA A 114 4.61 -6.78 13.79
C ALA A 114 4.54 -6.09 12.43
N ALA A 115 4.69 -4.77 12.40
CA ALA A 115 4.68 -4.00 11.15
C ALA A 115 5.86 -4.36 10.23
N ALA A 116 7.06 -4.64 10.79
CA ALA A 116 8.23 -5.04 10.01
C ALA A 116 8.04 -6.45 9.44
N ILE A 117 7.59 -7.41 10.24
CA ILE A 117 7.29 -8.78 9.80
C ILE A 117 6.21 -8.77 8.73
N TYR A 118 5.15 -7.96 8.91
CA TYR A 118 4.06 -7.85 7.94
C TYR A 118 4.51 -7.17 6.63
N CYS A 119 5.40 -6.16 6.70
CA CYS A 119 6.05 -5.62 5.52
C CYS A 119 6.85 -6.70 4.77
N GLY A 120 7.63 -7.51 5.49
CA GLY A 120 8.36 -8.64 4.95
C GLY A 120 7.44 -9.70 4.31
N SER A 121 6.29 -9.98 4.92
CA SER A 121 5.34 -10.94 4.37
C SER A 121 4.85 -10.54 2.97
N PHE A 122 4.75 -9.24 2.68
CA PHE A 122 4.39 -8.77 1.34
C PHE A 122 5.49 -9.02 0.31
N ILE A 123 6.77 -8.96 0.71
CA ILE A 123 7.88 -9.37 -0.16
C ILE A 123 7.78 -10.86 -0.46
N GLY A 124 7.46 -11.68 0.56
CA GLY A 124 7.29 -13.12 0.43
C GLY A 124 6.13 -13.56 -0.48
N MET A 125 5.21 -12.64 -0.83
CA MET A 125 4.19 -12.90 -1.87
C MET A 125 4.74 -12.84 -3.30
N ALA A 126 6.01 -12.47 -3.50
CA ALA A 126 6.61 -12.35 -4.81
C ALA A 126 6.67 -13.71 -5.54
N CYS A 127 6.64 -13.65 -6.88
CA CYS A 127 6.65 -14.84 -7.74
C CYS A 127 8.00 -15.58 -7.65
N SER A 128 7.95 -16.90 -7.41
CA SER A 128 9.14 -17.75 -7.32
C SER A 128 9.92 -17.88 -8.62
N ILE A 129 9.30 -17.64 -9.78
CA ILE A 129 10.00 -17.63 -11.07
C ILE A 129 10.93 -16.41 -11.17
N ILE A 130 10.49 -15.25 -10.67
CA ILE A 130 11.29 -14.01 -10.69
C ILE A 130 12.33 -14.05 -9.56
N PHE A 131 11.93 -14.49 -8.39
CA PHE A 131 12.76 -14.58 -7.18
C PHE A 131 13.13 -16.05 -6.89
N SER A 132 13.69 -16.74 -7.87
CA SER A 132 14.06 -18.16 -7.76
C SER A 132 15.25 -18.41 -6.83
N ASN A 133 16.13 -17.42 -6.66
CA ASN A 133 17.29 -17.50 -5.78
C ASN A 133 16.96 -16.85 -4.41
N PRO A 134 17.22 -17.53 -3.27
CA PRO A 134 17.06 -16.92 -1.95
C PRO A 134 17.77 -15.58 -1.76
N LEU A 135 18.92 -15.38 -2.40
CA LEU A 135 19.67 -14.11 -2.35
C LEU A 135 18.89 -12.94 -2.98
N SER A 136 18.06 -13.20 -3.98
CA SER A 136 17.21 -12.18 -4.59
C SER A 136 16.12 -11.68 -3.62
N LEU A 137 15.54 -12.58 -2.82
CA LEU A 137 14.62 -12.23 -1.74
C LEU A 137 15.33 -11.47 -0.61
N LEU A 138 16.57 -11.86 -0.28
CA LEU A 138 17.37 -11.14 0.70
C LEU A 138 17.65 -9.70 0.23
N LEU A 139 18.03 -9.52 -1.03
CA LEU A 139 18.24 -8.20 -1.62
C LEU A 139 16.98 -7.33 -1.53
N ALA A 140 15.81 -7.89 -1.92
CA ALA A 140 14.53 -7.20 -1.80
C ALA A 140 14.22 -6.83 -0.34
N SER A 141 14.51 -7.74 0.61
CA SER A 141 14.30 -7.50 2.05
C SER A 141 15.21 -6.41 2.61
N ILE A 142 16.47 -6.37 2.18
CA ILE A 142 17.43 -5.33 2.61
C ILE A 142 16.98 -3.97 2.09
N ILE A 143 16.62 -3.84 0.82
CA ILE A 143 16.16 -2.58 0.24
C ILE A 143 14.87 -2.13 0.92
N SER A 144 13.86 -3.01 1.02
CA SER A 144 12.58 -2.70 1.68
C SER A 144 12.77 -2.34 3.15
N GLY A 145 13.61 -3.09 3.89
CA GLY A 145 13.88 -2.86 5.29
C GLY A 145 14.61 -1.54 5.54
N THR A 146 15.53 -1.18 4.66
CA THR A 146 16.18 0.13 4.69
C THR A 146 15.16 1.25 4.47
N LEU A 147 14.28 1.11 3.48
CA LEU A 147 13.19 2.07 3.25
C LEU A 147 12.22 2.14 4.44
N PHE A 148 11.86 0.99 5.02
CA PHE A 148 11.01 0.91 6.21
C PHE A 148 11.58 1.72 7.38
N ILE A 149 12.86 1.53 7.68
CA ILE A 149 13.55 2.21 8.77
C ILE A 149 13.66 3.72 8.49
N LEU A 150 14.13 4.10 7.31
CA LEU A 150 14.39 5.49 6.95
C LEU A 150 13.12 6.31 6.76
N SER A 151 12.00 5.68 6.40
CA SER A 151 10.70 6.33 6.20
C SER A 151 9.74 6.16 7.38
N SER A 152 10.18 5.64 8.52
CA SER A 152 9.33 5.36 9.69
C SER A 152 8.43 6.54 10.07
N ASN A 153 8.97 7.73 10.08
CA ASN A 153 8.29 8.98 10.43
C ASN A 153 7.74 9.76 9.22
N MET A 154 7.73 9.17 8.02
CA MET A 154 7.17 9.77 6.81
C MET A 154 5.83 9.10 6.49
N PHE A 155 4.87 9.88 6.00
CA PHE A 155 3.55 9.37 5.64
C PHE A 155 2.92 8.51 6.75
N VAL A 156 3.05 8.96 8.00
CA VAL A 156 2.49 8.25 9.16
C VAL A 156 0.97 8.23 9.07
N GLY A 157 0.36 7.07 9.31
CA GLY A 157 -1.09 6.89 9.32
C GLY A 157 -1.73 6.75 7.95
N PHE A 158 -0.96 6.71 6.84
CA PHE A 158 -1.51 6.34 5.53
C PHE A 158 -1.53 4.82 5.37
N GLY A 159 -2.64 4.30 4.86
CA GLY A 159 -2.80 2.88 4.56
C GLY A 159 -1.91 2.45 3.39
N GLY A 160 -1.52 1.18 3.36
CA GLY A 160 -0.70 0.60 2.29
C GLY A 160 0.79 0.91 2.33
N LYS A 161 1.26 1.78 3.23
CA LYS A 161 2.67 2.19 3.32
C LYS A 161 3.65 1.01 3.41
N LEU A 162 3.32 -0.02 4.21
CA LEU A 162 4.17 -1.20 4.38
C LEU A 162 4.38 -1.95 3.06
N GLY A 163 3.30 -2.18 2.32
CA GLY A 163 3.39 -2.84 1.03
C GLY A 163 4.01 -1.96 -0.05
N PHE A 164 3.88 -0.64 0.05
CA PHE A 164 4.58 0.27 -0.86
C PHE A 164 6.11 0.16 -0.72
N MET A 165 6.61 0.06 0.50
CA MET A 165 8.04 -0.17 0.75
C MET A 165 8.48 -1.56 0.27
N ALA A 166 7.65 -2.59 0.49
CA ALA A 166 7.88 -3.93 -0.02
C ALA A 166 7.92 -3.95 -1.56
N PHE A 167 7.01 -3.25 -2.23
CA PHE A 167 7.01 -3.09 -3.68
C PHE A 167 8.27 -2.39 -4.18
N ALA A 168 8.64 -1.28 -3.57
CA ALA A 168 9.84 -0.53 -3.94
C ALA A 168 11.10 -1.41 -3.87
N GLY A 169 11.21 -2.25 -2.83
CA GLY A 169 12.33 -3.20 -2.70
C GLY A 169 12.28 -4.35 -3.70
N THR A 170 11.12 -4.97 -3.92
CA THR A 170 10.99 -6.07 -4.89
C THR A 170 11.20 -5.59 -6.33
N TYR A 171 10.67 -4.42 -6.68
CA TYR A 171 10.89 -3.81 -7.98
C TYR A 171 12.39 -3.51 -8.21
N SER A 172 13.04 -2.87 -7.23
CA SER A 172 14.47 -2.57 -7.32
C SER A 172 15.32 -3.82 -7.40
N ALA A 173 15.02 -4.84 -6.60
CA ALA A 173 15.73 -6.12 -6.63
C ALA A 173 15.56 -6.81 -7.99
N SER A 174 14.34 -6.86 -8.54
CA SER A 174 14.10 -7.47 -9.86
C SER A 174 14.88 -6.76 -10.97
N ALA A 175 14.99 -5.44 -10.91
CA ALA A 175 15.78 -4.66 -11.86
C ALA A 175 17.29 -4.93 -11.71
N ILE A 176 17.81 -5.04 -10.49
CA ILE A 176 19.23 -5.33 -10.22
C ILE A 176 19.62 -6.73 -10.69
N ILE A 177 18.76 -7.73 -10.45
CA ILE A 177 19.04 -9.11 -10.85
C ILE A 177 18.75 -9.38 -12.34
N GLY A 178 18.21 -8.40 -13.06
CA GLY A 178 17.90 -8.52 -14.49
C GLY A 178 16.70 -9.40 -14.83
N THR A 179 15.79 -9.66 -13.88
CA THR A 179 14.54 -10.40 -14.09
C THR A 179 13.34 -9.45 -14.03
N PRO A 180 12.88 -8.90 -15.16
CA PRO A 180 11.83 -7.91 -15.16
C PRO A 180 10.49 -8.48 -14.68
N LEU A 181 9.70 -7.63 -14.00
CA LEU A 181 8.33 -7.96 -13.64
C LEU A 181 7.47 -8.09 -14.90
N ARG A 182 6.48 -8.98 -14.84
CA ARG A 182 5.63 -9.31 -15.98
C ARG A 182 4.47 -8.33 -16.13
N THR A 183 3.95 -8.27 -17.35
CA THR A 183 2.66 -7.67 -17.66
C THR A 183 1.70 -8.80 -18.03
N ILE A 184 0.48 -8.76 -17.50
CA ILE A 184 -0.58 -9.74 -17.78
C ILE A 184 -1.77 -9.04 -18.45
N ASP A 185 -2.74 -9.83 -18.91
CA ASP A 185 -3.95 -9.29 -19.51
C ASP A 185 -4.75 -8.41 -18.53
N PRO A 186 -5.43 -7.37 -19.02
CA PRO A 186 -6.29 -6.54 -18.21
C PRO A 186 -7.41 -7.33 -17.54
N LEU A 187 -7.88 -6.84 -16.40
CA LEU A 187 -8.99 -7.45 -15.68
C LEU A 187 -10.25 -7.53 -16.54
N SER A 188 -10.87 -8.70 -16.59
CA SER A 188 -12.16 -8.91 -17.28
C SER A 188 -13.27 -8.05 -16.66
N ARG A 189 -14.04 -7.36 -17.49
CA ARG A 189 -15.12 -6.46 -17.05
C ARG A 189 -16.20 -7.17 -16.23
N ASN A 190 -16.43 -8.45 -16.48
CA ASN A 190 -17.42 -9.25 -15.77
C ASN A 190 -17.11 -9.37 -14.27
N LEU A 191 -15.84 -9.21 -13.88
CA LEU A 191 -15.40 -9.31 -12.49
C LEU A 191 -15.44 -7.95 -11.75
N TYR A 192 -15.66 -6.83 -12.45
CA TYR A 192 -15.62 -5.50 -11.83
C TYR A 192 -16.59 -5.38 -10.66
N PHE A 193 -17.83 -5.83 -10.84
CA PHE A 193 -18.84 -5.75 -9.77
C PHE A 193 -18.37 -6.47 -8.50
N LEU A 194 -17.91 -7.72 -8.64
CA LEU A 194 -17.42 -8.50 -7.49
C LEU A 194 -16.17 -7.88 -6.87
N VAL A 195 -15.23 -7.42 -7.69
CA VAL A 195 -14.02 -6.73 -7.21
C VAL A 195 -14.39 -5.51 -6.38
N PHE A 196 -15.26 -4.61 -6.89
CA PHE A 196 -15.67 -3.42 -6.15
C PHE A 196 -16.45 -3.75 -4.88
N LEU A 197 -17.33 -4.75 -4.93
CA LEU A 197 -18.08 -5.19 -3.76
C LEU A 197 -17.13 -5.63 -2.63
N PHE A 198 -16.21 -6.53 -2.92
CA PHE A 198 -15.29 -7.06 -1.91
C PHE A 198 -14.19 -6.07 -1.50
N VAL A 199 -13.76 -5.19 -2.38
CA VAL A 199 -12.87 -4.06 -2.05
C VAL A 199 -13.53 -3.12 -1.04
N ILE A 200 -14.79 -2.76 -1.22
CA ILE A 200 -15.53 -1.91 -0.29
C ILE A 200 -15.71 -2.63 1.06
N ILE A 201 -16.16 -3.88 1.04
CA ILE A 201 -16.37 -4.67 2.26
C ILE A 201 -15.05 -4.80 3.04
N ALA A 202 -13.96 -5.20 2.39
CA ALA A 202 -12.67 -5.44 3.04
C ALA A 202 -12.05 -4.15 3.62
N GLY A 203 -12.06 -3.07 2.84
CA GLY A 203 -11.52 -1.78 3.30
C GLY A 203 -12.33 -1.21 4.47
N MET A 204 -13.67 -1.26 4.38
CA MET A 204 -14.57 -0.80 5.43
C MET A 204 -14.46 -1.68 6.68
N ALA A 205 -14.39 -3.00 6.53
CA ALA A 205 -14.25 -3.93 7.66
C ALA A 205 -12.92 -3.69 8.42
N THR A 206 -11.80 -3.59 7.69
CA THR A 206 -10.49 -3.30 8.31
C THR A 206 -10.51 -1.98 9.06
N TYR A 207 -11.08 -0.93 8.47
CA TYR A 207 -11.18 0.37 9.12
C TYR A 207 -12.15 0.34 10.33
N PHE A 208 -13.26 -0.40 10.23
CA PHE A 208 -14.19 -0.60 11.34
C PHE A 208 -13.52 -1.28 12.53
N LEU A 209 -12.75 -2.34 12.31
CA LEU A 209 -12.02 -3.05 13.36
C LEU A 209 -11.07 -2.11 14.11
N GLN A 210 -10.37 -1.22 13.41
CA GLN A 210 -9.50 -0.24 14.05
C GLN A 210 -10.29 0.83 14.82
N LYS A 211 -11.30 1.41 14.17
CA LYS A 211 -11.98 2.59 14.70
C LYS A 211 -13.00 2.30 15.79
N ALA A 212 -13.73 1.20 15.66
CA ALA A 212 -14.82 0.84 16.59
C ALA A 212 -14.37 -0.15 17.66
N LEU A 213 -13.40 -1.03 17.37
CA LEU A 213 -12.93 -2.07 18.27
C LEU A 213 -11.50 -1.86 18.79
N ASP A 214 -10.86 -0.75 18.41
CA ASP A 214 -9.49 -0.37 18.80
C ASP A 214 -8.45 -1.46 18.53
N ILE A 215 -8.67 -2.23 17.45
CA ILE A 215 -7.73 -3.27 17.00
C ILE A 215 -6.62 -2.61 16.20
N ASP A 216 -5.36 -2.99 16.44
CA ASP A 216 -4.23 -2.44 15.68
C ASP A 216 -4.33 -2.76 14.17
N ALA A 217 -3.73 -1.89 13.36
CA ALA A 217 -3.87 -1.92 11.91
C ALA A 217 -3.38 -3.24 11.27
N VAL A 218 -2.32 -3.87 11.82
CA VAL A 218 -1.77 -5.13 11.31
C VAL A 218 -2.75 -6.26 11.58
N THR A 219 -3.23 -6.38 12.82
CA THR A 219 -4.23 -7.39 13.21
C THR A 219 -5.51 -7.23 12.39
N ALA A 220 -6.04 -6.01 12.26
CA ALA A 220 -7.26 -5.74 11.52
C ALA A 220 -7.15 -6.15 10.04
N SER A 221 -6.05 -5.74 9.38
CA SER A 221 -5.81 -6.07 7.97
C SER A 221 -5.60 -7.57 7.76
N ALA A 222 -4.77 -8.20 8.60
CA ALA A 222 -4.46 -9.62 8.50
C ALA A 222 -5.68 -10.50 8.80
N LEU A 223 -6.52 -10.12 9.77
CA LEU A 223 -7.76 -10.83 10.10
C LEU A 223 -8.76 -10.80 8.93
N VAL A 224 -9.02 -9.61 8.37
CA VAL A 224 -9.91 -9.49 7.22
C VAL A 224 -9.35 -10.22 6.00
N GLY A 225 -8.04 -10.13 5.76
CA GLY A 225 -7.36 -10.86 4.69
C GLY A 225 -7.47 -12.37 4.84
N LEU A 226 -7.30 -12.89 6.07
CA LEU A 226 -7.46 -14.30 6.39
C LEU A 226 -8.89 -14.78 6.08
N VAL A 227 -9.89 -14.06 6.59
CA VAL A 227 -11.31 -14.42 6.38
C VAL A 227 -11.63 -14.46 4.89
N ILE A 228 -11.20 -13.47 4.12
CA ILE A 228 -11.47 -13.42 2.68
C ILE A 228 -10.78 -14.58 1.96
N ALA A 229 -9.51 -14.88 2.31
CA ALA A 229 -8.79 -15.99 1.70
C ALA A 229 -9.43 -17.35 2.00
N LEU A 230 -10.04 -17.53 3.16
CA LEU A 230 -10.75 -18.75 3.54
C LEU A 230 -12.14 -18.87 2.90
N LEU A 231 -12.78 -17.74 2.56
CA LEU A 231 -14.08 -17.73 1.87
C LEU A 231 -14.00 -18.16 0.39
N PHE A 232 -12.84 -18.01 -0.22
CA PHE A 232 -12.61 -18.37 -1.61
C PHE A 232 -11.61 -19.51 -1.70
N PRO A 233 -11.99 -20.70 -2.22
CA PRO A 233 -11.13 -21.87 -2.32
C PRO A 233 -9.90 -21.64 -3.22
N ASP A 234 -10.06 -20.78 -4.23
CA ASP A 234 -8.97 -20.38 -5.12
C ASP A 234 -8.27 -19.14 -4.57
N ALA A 235 -7.12 -19.36 -3.96
CA ALA A 235 -6.30 -18.29 -3.37
C ALA A 235 -5.72 -17.30 -4.43
N THR A 236 -5.78 -17.66 -5.71
CA THR A 236 -5.35 -16.80 -6.83
C THR A 236 -6.50 -15.98 -7.41
N HIS A 237 -7.73 -16.23 -6.94
CA HIS A 237 -8.90 -15.53 -7.44
C HIS A 237 -8.76 -14.02 -7.28
N VAL A 238 -8.98 -13.28 -8.37
CA VAL A 238 -8.76 -11.84 -8.42
C VAL A 238 -9.50 -11.05 -7.32
N VAL A 239 -10.68 -11.53 -6.91
CA VAL A 239 -11.47 -10.91 -5.83
C VAL A 239 -10.75 -10.97 -4.50
N VAL A 240 -10.08 -12.09 -4.19
CA VAL A 240 -9.27 -12.25 -2.96
C VAL A 240 -8.12 -11.24 -2.95
N VAL A 241 -7.42 -11.14 -4.07
CA VAL A 241 -6.29 -10.22 -4.24
C VAL A 241 -6.73 -8.75 -4.14
N ALA A 242 -7.85 -8.41 -4.79
CA ALA A 242 -8.40 -7.06 -4.76
C ALA A 242 -8.90 -6.66 -3.37
N ALA A 243 -9.60 -7.56 -2.69
CA ALA A 243 -10.08 -7.36 -1.34
C ALA A 243 -8.91 -7.21 -0.35
N PHE A 244 -7.85 -8.03 -0.49
CA PHE A 244 -6.64 -7.90 0.31
C PHE A 244 -5.92 -6.56 0.08
N CYS A 245 -5.89 -6.06 -1.16
CA CYS A 245 -5.43 -4.71 -1.46
C CYS A 245 -6.20 -3.66 -0.65
N ALA A 246 -7.52 -3.79 -0.56
CA ALA A 246 -8.36 -2.85 0.16
C ALA A 246 -8.19 -2.93 1.69
N THR A 247 -7.82 -4.10 2.25
CA THR A 247 -7.47 -4.16 3.68
C THR A 247 -6.31 -3.23 4.01
N PHE A 248 -5.34 -3.09 3.10
CA PHE A 248 -4.21 -2.18 3.30
C PHE A 248 -4.63 -0.71 3.25
N ALA A 249 -5.59 -0.35 2.39
CA ALA A 249 -6.18 0.99 2.44
C ALA A 249 -6.93 1.21 3.76
N GLY A 250 -7.64 0.19 4.24
CA GLY A 250 -8.30 0.18 5.54
C GLY A 250 -7.38 0.35 6.75
N MET A 251 -6.06 0.09 6.62
CA MET A 251 -5.05 0.39 7.66
C MET A 251 -4.81 1.90 7.87
N VAL A 252 -5.51 2.76 7.16
CA VAL A 252 -5.41 4.20 7.37
C VAL A 252 -5.82 4.57 8.79
N SER A 253 -5.03 5.45 9.45
CA SER A 253 -5.30 5.87 10.83
C SER A 253 -6.66 6.61 10.93
N PRO A 254 -7.48 6.32 11.97
CA PRO A 254 -8.69 7.09 12.27
C PRO A 254 -8.46 8.60 12.44
N ASP A 255 -7.25 9.03 12.78
CA ASP A 255 -6.88 10.45 12.87
C ASP A 255 -6.77 11.11 11.49
N ARG A 256 -6.37 10.36 10.47
CA ARG A 256 -6.28 10.82 9.07
C ARG A 256 -7.63 10.81 8.38
N VAL A 257 -8.38 9.76 8.59
CA VAL A 257 -9.70 9.52 8.01
C VAL A 257 -10.71 9.42 9.13
N THR A 258 -11.44 10.49 9.36
CA THR A 258 -12.28 10.62 10.56
C THR A 258 -13.69 10.04 10.41
N THR A 259 -14.14 9.77 9.18
CA THR A 259 -15.51 9.32 8.91
C THR A 259 -15.54 8.08 8.01
N TYR A 260 -16.55 7.23 8.21
CA TYR A 260 -16.78 6.07 7.34
C TYR A 260 -17.05 6.45 5.88
N ARG A 261 -17.64 7.63 5.62
CA ARG A 261 -17.84 8.15 4.25
C ARG A 261 -16.52 8.41 3.54
N GLN A 262 -15.54 8.95 4.26
CA GLN A 262 -14.18 9.13 3.71
C GLN A 262 -13.52 7.78 3.43
N MET A 263 -13.67 6.80 4.33
CA MET A 263 -13.14 5.46 4.11
C MET A 263 -13.79 4.75 2.93
N LEU A 264 -15.10 4.88 2.78
CA LEU A 264 -15.83 4.37 1.61
C LEU A 264 -15.26 4.96 0.30
N PHE A 265 -15.04 6.27 0.27
CA PHE A 265 -14.40 6.94 -0.87
C PHE A 265 -13.00 6.38 -1.16
N LEU A 266 -12.16 6.18 -0.13
CA LEU A 266 -10.82 5.59 -0.28
C LEU A 266 -10.89 4.13 -0.77
N SER A 267 -11.86 3.34 -0.30
CA SER A 267 -12.05 1.97 -0.77
C SER A 267 -12.42 1.95 -2.27
N ILE A 268 -13.35 2.80 -2.70
CA ILE A 268 -13.72 2.92 -4.11
C ILE A 268 -12.50 3.35 -4.95
N LEU A 269 -11.76 4.35 -4.50
CA LEU A 269 -10.55 4.80 -5.20
C LEU A 269 -9.48 3.69 -5.26
N THR A 270 -9.35 2.89 -4.20
CA THR A 270 -8.45 1.72 -4.19
C THR A 270 -8.88 0.70 -5.25
N GLY A 271 -10.17 0.41 -5.37
CA GLY A 271 -10.70 -0.47 -6.42
C GLY A 271 -10.40 0.06 -7.83
N MET A 272 -10.59 1.36 -8.06
CA MET A 272 -10.29 1.99 -9.35
C MET A 272 -8.80 1.90 -9.71
N LEU A 273 -7.91 2.21 -8.76
CA LEU A 273 -6.46 2.10 -8.98
C LEU A 273 -6.01 0.62 -9.05
N PHE A 274 -6.68 -0.30 -8.36
CA PHE A 274 -6.43 -1.73 -8.51
C PHE A 274 -6.73 -2.21 -9.94
N VAL A 275 -7.87 -1.83 -10.51
CA VAL A 275 -8.22 -2.16 -11.90
C VAL A 275 -7.20 -1.59 -12.88
N ALA A 276 -6.76 -0.34 -12.66
CA ALA A 276 -5.77 0.33 -13.51
C ALA A 276 -4.38 -0.33 -13.45
N ALA A 277 -4.00 -0.86 -12.28
CA ALA A 277 -2.69 -1.50 -12.05
C ALA A 277 -2.72 -3.02 -12.21
N PHE A 278 -3.88 -3.62 -12.44
CA PHE A 278 -4.03 -5.08 -12.41
C PHE A 278 -3.03 -5.78 -13.32
N SER A 279 -2.93 -5.33 -14.57
CA SER A 279 -2.05 -5.91 -15.57
C SER A 279 -0.56 -5.60 -15.37
N LEU A 280 -0.21 -4.63 -14.51
CA LEU A 280 1.15 -4.14 -14.36
C LEU A 280 1.88 -4.84 -13.20
N PHE A 281 3.20 -4.94 -13.30
CA PHE A 281 4.08 -5.38 -12.21
C PHE A 281 3.72 -6.78 -11.64
N ASP A 282 3.22 -7.69 -12.47
CA ASP A 282 2.90 -9.04 -12.03
C ASP A 282 4.15 -9.77 -11.56
N GLY A 283 4.01 -10.49 -10.46
CA GLY A 283 5.10 -11.20 -9.79
C GLY A 283 5.88 -10.38 -8.76
N SER A 284 5.59 -9.08 -8.59
CA SER A 284 6.18 -8.29 -7.51
C SER A 284 5.50 -8.54 -6.16
N GLY A 285 6.30 -8.59 -5.10
CA GLY A 285 5.78 -8.47 -3.74
C GLY A 285 5.40 -7.02 -3.42
N GLY A 286 4.36 -6.83 -2.61
CA GLY A 286 3.94 -5.51 -2.12
C GLY A 286 3.12 -4.64 -3.09
N LYS A 287 2.88 -5.07 -4.34
CA LYS A 287 2.07 -4.34 -5.34
C LYS A 287 0.73 -3.85 -4.77
N LEU A 288 0.02 -4.71 -4.06
CA LEU A 288 -1.30 -4.40 -3.49
C LEU A 288 -1.24 -3.24 -2.49
N GLY A 289 -0.21 -3.25 -1.64
CA GLY A 289 0.01 -2.15 -0.70
C GLY A 289 0.44 -0.86 -1.40
N ALA A 290 1.20 -0.94 -2.50
CA ALA A 290 1.54 0.24 -3.30
C ALA A 290 0.30 0.90 -3.90
N ILE A 291 -0.64 0.12 -4.44
CA ILE A 291 -1.93 0.61 -4.94
C ILE A 291 -2.74 1.26 -3.82
N ALA A 292 -2.85 0.59 -2.67
CA ALA A 292 -3.57 1.10 -1.50
C ALA A 292 -2.93 2.39 -0.96
N PHE A 293 -1.60 2.49 -0.92
CA PHE A 293 -0.88 3.68 -0.51
C PHE A 293 -1.17 4.86 -1.45
N LEU A 294 -1.08 4.65 -2.75
CA LEU A 294 -1.44 5.68 -3.73
C LEU A 294 -2.89 6.14 -3.56
N ALA A 295 -3.82 5.21 -3.36
CA ALA A 295 -5.23 5.53 -3.13
C ALA A 295 -5.44 6.36 -1.86
N THR A 296 -4.80 5.97 -0.75
CA THR A 296 -4.98 6.66 0.54
C THR A 296 -4.33 8.04 0.57
N VAL A 297 -3.13 8.19 0.01
CA VAL A 297 -2.44 9.50 -0.07
C VAL A 297 -3.18 10.42 -1.03
N SER A 298 -3.48 9.96 -2.25
CA SER A 298 -4.20 10.77 -3.24
C SER A 298 -5.61 11.11 -2.76
N GLY A 299 -6.35 10.14 -2.23
CA GLY A 299 -7.70 10.35 -1.73
C GLY A 299 -7.75 11.33 -0.55
N SER A 300 -6.76 11.27 0.36
CA SER A 300 -6.63 12.26 1.44
C SER A 300 -6.36 13.67 0.89
N GLY A 301 -5.55 13.78 -0.14
CA GLY A 301 -5.32 15.05 -0.83
C GLY A 301 -6.59 15.59 -1.49
N MET A 302 -7.40 14.74 -2.13
CA MET A 302 -8.70 15.13 -2.70
C MET A 302 -9.65 15.65 -1.61
N ILE A 303 -9.77 14.92 -0.49
CA ILE A 303 -10.62 15.31 0.64
C ILE A 303 -10.19 16.66 1.21
N THR A 304 -8.88 16.87 1.38
CA THR A 304 -8.33 18.13 1.90
C THR A 304 -8.54 19.27 0.92
N GLY A 305 -8.31 19.05 -0.37
CA GLY A 305 -8.56 20.03 -1.44
C GLY A 305 -10.02 20.48 -1.48
N LEU A 306 -10.97 19.53 -1.43
CA LEU A 306 -12.40 19.84 -1.38
C LEU A 306 -12.79 20.68 -0.15
N LYS A 307 -12.24 20.35 1.02
CA LYS A 307 -12.47 21.16 2.25
C LYS A 307 -11.97 22.60 2.08
N LEU A 308 -10.81 22.80 1.45
CA LEU A 308 -10.25 24.13 1.22
C LEU A 308 -11.08 24.94 0.21
N ILE A 309 -11.54 24.33 -0.87
CA ILE A 309 -12.41 24.97 -1.87
C ILE A 309 -13.71 25.40 -1.19
N ARG A 310 -14.37 24.51 -0.45
CA ARG A 310 -15.61 24.83 0.26
C ARG A 310 -15.44 26.00 1.24
N LYS A 311 -14.32 26.03 1.98
CA LYS A 311 -14.01 27.12 2.91
C LYS A 311 -13.83 28.48 2.19
N ARG A 312 -13.23 28.47 1.01
CA ARG A 312 -13.07 29.68 0.18
C ARG A 312 -14.40 30.19 -0.35
N LEU A 313 -15.25 29.28 -0.86
CA LEU A 313 -16.58 29.62 -1.36
C LEU A 313 -17.46 30.24 -0.27
N ASN A 314 -17.50 29.64 0.91
CA ASN A 314 -18.28 30.18 2.05
C ASN A 314 -17.80 31.61 2.44
N ARG A 315 -16.48 31.84 2.47
CA ARG A 315 -15.93 33.18 2.75
C ARG A 315 -16.26 34.23 1.68
N SER A 316 -16.36 33.83 0.42
CA SER A 316 -16.74 34.75 -0.67
C SER A 316 -18.21 35.11 -0.60
N THR A 317 -19.07 34.15 -0.19
CA THR A 317 -20.51 34.39 0.01
C THR A 317 -20.75 35.33 1.22
N GLU A 318 -20.08 35.11 2.35
CA GLU A 318 -20.18 36.00 3.53
C GLU A 318 -19.77 37.45 3.21
N LYS A 319 -18.71 37.65 2.38
CA LYS A 319 -18.31 38.99 1.93
C LYS A 319 -19.31 39.64 0.97
N SER A 320 -20.05 38.87 0.19
CA SER A 320 -21.07 39.38 -0.74
C SER A 320 -22.35 39.83 -0.03
N TYR A 321 -22.64 39.30 1.16
CA TYR A 321 -23.81 39.73 2.00
C TYR A 321 -23.48 40.84 2.97
N SER A 322 -22.20 41.27 3.07
CA SER A 322 -21.77 42.35 3.97
C SER A 322 -21.58 43.71 3.25
N ILE A 323 -21.95 43.77 1.97
CA ILE A 323 -22.05 44.98 1.13
C ILE A 323 -23.53 45.26 0.84
#